data_7c071713f14bf71ef43bd15349c2b5c6
#
_entry.id   7c071713f14bf71ef43bd15349c2b5c6
#
_cell.length_a   1.000
_cell.length_b   1.000
_cell.length_c   1.000
_cell.angle_alpha   90.00
_cell.angle_beta   90.00
_cell.angle_gamma   90.00
#
_symmetry.space_group_name_H-M   'P 1'
#
loop_
_entity.id
_entity.type
_entity.pdbx_description
1 polymer ?
#
loop_
_entity_poly.entity_id
_entity_poly.type
_entity_poly.pdbx_seq_one_letter_code
_entity_poly.pdbx_strand_id
1 'polypeptide(L)'
;MRKLIAGIILGTALLCGTKAHAQYNREYFFWVGRSCMMNNDYQEAIRTLNTLLRFDEDAFEGYFLRGIAKYNLDDLLGAEADFSTAIRLNPVYTQAYTYRAITRSRLGNYDDALQDFREAIDLRPDLPGPYYSRGVTRLLNQQFKEAIDDFDKFIRQENKVADAFICRGLSYLHLKDTVRAYDNFNTAIRTNRENPGGYNRRGGLYMEQKRFAEAEADFNKAIECDSAYLLSYFNRALVYSDTNRPMLALADFDKVIQLDSTNSLTYFNRAMLRTQIGDYNRALDDYDKVALYSPNNVLVYYNRAGVYAQLGEIERAVEDYTSAIKLYPDFANAYIYRGRLRE
;
A
#
# COMPACT_ATOMS: atom_id res chain seq x y z
N MET A 1 44.65 -5.42 -58.92
CA MET A 1 43.30 -5.90 -58.65
C MET A 1 43.19 -6.75 -57.37
N ARG A 2 44.05 -7.77 -57.12
CA ARG A 2 43.94 -8.63 -55.91
C ARG A 2 44.11 -7.86 -54.58
N LYS A 3 44.94 -6.83 -54.49
CA LYS A 3 45.10 -6.02 -53.23
C LYS A 3 43.93 -5.08 -52.93
N LEU A 4 43.18 -4.62 -53.92
CA LEU A 4 42.02 -3.78 -53.78
C LEU A 4 40.81 -4.60 -53.26
N ILE A 5 40.67 -5.83 -53.75
CA ILE A 5 39.58 -6.73 -53.30
C ILE A 5 39.79 -7.19 -51.87
N ALA A 6 41.05 -7.43 -51.45
CA ALA A 6 41.35 -7.79 -50.04
C ALA A 6 41.07 -6.62 -49.08
N GLY A 7 41.31 -5.37 -49.49
CA GLY A 7 40.99 -4.19 -48.66
C GLY A 7 39.49 -3.95 -48.48
N ILE A 8 38.68 -4.21 -49.52
CA ILE A 8 37.21 -4.09 -49.45
C ILE A 8 36.60 -5.20 -48.59
N ILE A 9 37.11 -6.43 -48.68
CA ILE A 9 36.61 -7.55 -47.85
C ILE A 9 36.99 -7.34 -46.39
N LEU A 10 38.19 -6.84 -46.08
CA LEU A 10 38.56 -6.50 -44.68
C LEU A 10 37.74 -5.31 -44.13
N GLY A 11 37.49 -4.29 -44.96
CA GLY A 11 36.68 -3.13 -44.54
C GLY A 11 35.23 -3.48 -44.28
N THR A 12 34.62 -4.34 -45.09
CA THR A 12 33.25 -4.81 -44.88
C THR A 12 33.14 -5.79 -43.71
N ALA A 13 34.16 -6.64 -43.49
CA ALA A 13 34.20 -7.53 -42.34
C ALA A 13 34.36 -6.76 -41.00
N LEU A 14 35.17 -5.67 -41.00
CA LEU A 14 35.29 -4.80 -39.83
C LEU A 14 33.99 -4.03 -39.53
N LEU A 15 33.30 -3.54 -40.56
CA LEU A 15 32.02 -2.82 -40.40
C LEU A 15 30.89 -3.78 -39.99
N CYS A 16 30.86 -5.01 -40.49
CA CYS A 16 29.93 -6.04 -40.04
C CYS A 16 30.24 -6.51 -38.60
N GLY A 17 31.55 -6.67 -38.29
CA GLY A 17 31.99 -7.07 -36.96
C GLY A 17 31.63 -6.03 -35.87
N THR A 18 31.79 -4.73 -36.17
CA THR A 18 31.43 -3.66 -35.24
C THR A 18 29.92 -3.56 -35.02
N LYS A 19 29.10 -3.72 -36.08
CA LYS A 19 27.63 -3.76 -35.93
C LYS A 19 27.17 -5.00 -35.17
N ALA A 20 27.75 -6.16 -35.47
CA ALA A 20 27.43 -7.40 -34.74
C ALA A 20 27.83 -7.32 -33.25
N HIS A 21 28.99 -6.71 -32.95
CA HIS A 21 29.44 -6.50 -31.56
C HIS A 21 28.57 -5.50 -30.80
N ALA A 22 28.15 -4.42 -31.46
CA ALA A 22 27.25 -3.44 -30.87
C ALA A 22 25.82 -4.05 -30.59
N GLN A 23 25.33 -4.84 -31.55
CA GLN A 23 24.05 -5.54 -31.41
C GLN A 23 24.10 -6.61 -30.31
N TYR A 24 25.19 -7.36 -30.22
CA TYR A 24 25.41 -8.35 -29.15
C TYR A 24 25.46 -7.67 -27.79
N ASN A 25 26.14 -6.55 -27.65
CA ASN A 25 26.20 -5.81 -26.38
C ASN A 25 24.83 -5.25 -25.97
N ARG A 26 24.03 -4.73 -26.92
CA ARG A 26 22.67 -4.25 -26.65
C ARG A 26 21.75 -5.36 -26.13
N GLU A 27 21.66 -6.46 -26.88
CA GLU A 27 20.84 -7.61 -26.52
C GLU A 27 21.30 -8.25 -25.21
N TYR A 28 22.60 -8.34 -25.00
CA TYR A 28 23.17 -8.85 -23.75
C TYR A 28 22.73 -8.02 -22.54
N PHE A 29 22.92 -6.69 -22.56
CA PHE A 29 22.53 -5.84 -21.44
C PHE A 29 21.02 -5.82 -21.23
N PHE A 30 20.23 -5.87 -22.28
CA PHE A 30 18.79 -5.98 -22.17
C PHE A 30 18.38 -7.31 -21.49
N TRP A 31 18.96 -8.42 -21.93
CA TRP A 31 18.68 -9.73 -21.35
C TRP A 31 19.13 -9.85 -19.89
N VAL A 32 20.33 -9.37 -19.57
CA VAL A 32 20.84 -9.34 -18.18
C VAL A 32 19.98 -8.46 -17.30
N GLY A 33 19.64 -7.26 -17.76
CA GLY A 33 18.73 -6.37 -17.01
C GLY A 33 17.39 -7.02 -16.72
N ARG A 34 16.80 -7.70 -17.71
CA ARG A 34 15.56 -8.46 -17.54
C ARG A 34 15.72 -9.65 -16.55
N SER A 35 16.85 -10.34 -16.60
CA SER A 35 17.16 -11.43 -15.68
C SER A 35 17.29 -10.93 -14.24
N CYS A 36 17.96 -9.79 -14.02
CA CYS A 36 18.03 -9.15 -12.71
C CYS A 36 16.63 -8.78 -12.17
N MET A 37 15.74 -8.28 -13.05
CA MET A 37 14.35 -8.00 -12.70
C MET A 37 13.61 -9.26 -12.23
N MET A 38 13.81 -10.40 -12.90
CA MET A 38 13.18 -11.68 -12.52
C MET A 38 13.68 -12.20 -11.17
N ASN A 39 14.92 -11.87 -10.79
CA ASN A 39 15.52 -12.23 -9.52
C ASN A 39 15.30 -11.18 -8.42
N ASN A 40 14.50 -10.15 -8.68
CA ASN A 40 14.27 -8.99 -7.79
C ASN A 40 15.55 -8.20 -7.43
N ASP A 41 16.61 -8.35 -8.20
CA ASP A 41 17.83 -7.56 -8.06
C ASP A 41 17.70 -6.23 -8.82
N TYR A 42 16.85 -5.35 -8.29
CA TYR A 42 16.48 -4.10 -8.94
C TYR A 42 17.65 -3.12 -9.06
N GLN A 43 18.59 -3.13 -8.11
CA GLN A 43 19.75 -2.24 -8.18
C GLN A 43 20.68 -2.62 -9.33
N GLU A 44 20.98 -3.91 -9.48
CA GLU A 44 21.81 -4.39 -10.59
C GLU A 44 21.08 -4.27 -11.94
N ALA A 45 19.75 -4.46 -11.95
CA ALA A 45 18.93 -4.19 -13.12
C ALA A 45 19.09 -2.72 -13.58
N ILE A 46 19.03 -1.74 -12.66
CA ILE A 46 19.22 -0.32 -12.99
C ILE A 46 20.63 -0.07 -13.55
N ARG A 47 21.68 -0.62 -12.95
CA ARG A 47 23.07 -0.45 -13.43
C ARG A 47 23.22 -1.00 -14.85
N THR A 48 22.73 -2.20 -15.07
CA THR A 48 22.78 -2.88 -16.38
C THR A 48 21.98 -2.11 -17.44
N LEU A 49 20.76 -1.68 -17.12
CA LEU A 49 19.90 -0.92 -18.01
C LEU A 49 20.45 0.49 -18.28
N ASN A 50 21.11 1.12 -17.31
CA ASN A 50 21.87 2.37 -17.56
C ASN A 50 22.96 2.16 -18.60
N THR A 51 23.63 1.02 -18.59
CA THR A 51 24.64 0.69 -19.61
C THR A 51 23.98 0.49 -20.96
N LEU A 52 22.88 -0.26 -21.03
CA LEU A 52 22.09 -0.40 -22.26
C LEU A 52 21.72 0.96 -22.86
N LEU A 53 21.16 1.85 -22.05
CA LEU A 53 20.65 3.16 -22.48
C LEU A 53 21.75 4.16 -22.89
N ARG A 54 23.02 3.90 -22.54
CA ARG A 54 24.18 4.63 -23.08
C ARG A 54 24.53 4.19 -24.49
N PHE A 55 24.25 2.94 -24.85
CA PHE A 55 24.49 2.42 -26.20
C PHE A 55 23.30 2.64 -27.14
N ASP A 56 22.10 2.70 -26.57
CA ASP A 56 20.86 2.86 -27.33
C ASP A 56 19.88 3.74 -26.55
N GLU A 57 19.92 5.03 -26.82
CA GLU A 57 19.07 6.04 -26.19
C GLU A 57 17.59 5.92 -26.61
N ASP A 58 17.30 5.21 -27.69
CA ASP A 58 15.96 5.01 -28.23
C ASP A 58 15.32 3.68 -27.77
N ALA A 59 15.98 2.91 -26.88
CA ALA A 59 15.49 1.66 -26.37
C ALA A 59 14.34 1.90 -25.35
N PHE A 60 13.12 2.14 -25.84
CA PHE A 60 11.96 2.40 -24.98
C PHE A 60 11.71 1.29 -23.94
N GLU A 61 11.95 0.02 -24.29
CA GLU A 61 11.83 -1.11 -23.37
C GLU A 61 12.87 -1.06 -22.24
N GLY A 62 14.06 -0.52 -22.51
CA GLY A 62 15.10 -0.29 -21.50
C GLY A 62 14.66 0.74 -20.45
N TYR A 63 14.08 1.86 -20.88
CA TYR A 63 13.47 2.83 -19.96
C TYR A 63 12.33 2.21 -19.19
N PHE A 64 11.44 1.47 -19.83
CA PHE A 64 10.32 0.82 -19.19
C PHE A 64 10.77 -0.16 -18.08
N LEU A 65 11.73 -1.04 -18.36
CA LEU A 65 12.27 -1.98 -17.36
C LEU A 65 12.97 -1.24 -16.22
N ARG A 66 13.74 -0.18 -16.52
CA ARG A 66 14.39 0.63 -15.48
C ARG A 66 13.36 1.37 -14.63
N GLY A 67 12.29 1.86 -15.23
CA GLY A 67 11.15 2.44 -14.51
C GLY A 67 10.52 1.45 -13.53
N ILE A 68 10.30 0.19 -13.96
CA ILE A 68 9.80 -0.86 -13.05
C ILE A 68 10.80 -1.12 -11.91
N ALA A 69 12.11 -1.20 -12.19
CA ALA A 69 13.11 -1.41 -11.16
C ALA A 69 13.12 -0.28 -10.12
N LYS A 70 13.07 0.98 -10.58
CA LYS A 70 12.97 2.16 -9.71
C LYS A 70 11.68 2.15 -8.88
N TYR A 71 10.54 1.82 -9.51
CA TYR A 71 9.26 1.69 -8.80
C TYR A 71 9.32 0.69 -7.64
N ASN A 72 9.97 -0.46 -7.84
CA ASN A 72 10.13 -1.47 -6.80
C ASN A 72 11.13 -1.03 -5.69
N LEU A 73 12.03 -0.10 -5.97
CA LEU A 73 12.93 0.53 -4.99
C LEU A 73 12.34 1.81 -4.37
N ASP A 74 11.05 2.09 -4.60
CA ASP A 74 10.35 3.28 -4.12
C ASP A 74 10.84 4.62 -4.69
N ASP A 75 11.68 4.60 -5.74
CA ASP A 75 12.03 5.78 -6.53
C ASP A 75 10.91 6.11 -7.53
N LEU A 76 9.79 6.60 -7.00
CA LEU A 76 8.58 6.83 -7.79
C LEU A 76 8.76 7.94 -8.83
N LEU A 77 9.48 9.01 -8.50
CA LEU A 77 9.73 10.12 -9.43
C LEU A 77 10.65 9.69 -10.57
N GLY A 78 11.70 8.93 -10.26
CA GLY A 78 12.57 8.35 -11.28
C GLY A 78 11.86 7.33 -12.17
N ALA A 79 10.92 6.56 -11.62
CA ALA A 79 10.09 5.63 -12.37
C ALA A 79 9.14 6.36 -13.34
N GLU A 80 8.45 7.41 -12.88
CA GLU A 80 7.56 8.24 -13.71
C GLU A 80 8.31 8.87 -14.90
N ALA A 81 9.52 9.38 -14.66
CA ALA A 81 10.37 9.95 -15.69
C ALA A 81 10.76 8.91 -16.76
N ASP A 82 11.14 7.70 -16.33
CA ASP A 82 11.50 6.61 -17.23
C ASP A 82 10.29 6.11 -18.04
N PHE A 83 9.12 5.94 -17.43
CA PHE A 83 7.89 5.59 -18.16
C PHE A 83 7.48 6.70 -19.15
N SER A 84 7.65 7.96 -18.80
CA SER A 84 7.36 9.10 -19.70
C SER A 84 8.29 9.09 -20.90
N THR A 85 9.57 8.74 -20.71
CA THR A 85 10.51 8.57 -21.82
C THR A 85 10.13 7.38 -22.70
N ALA A 86 9.75 6.25 -22.10
CA ALA A 86 9.29 5.08 -22.86
C ALA A 86 8.05 5.41 -23.72
N ILE A 87 7.09 6.16 -23.19
CA ILE A 87 5.90 6.62 -23.93
C ILE A 87 6.28 7.57 -25.07
N ARG A 88 7.18 8.51 -24.82
CA ARG A 88 7.66 9.44 -25.87
C ARG A 88 8.31 8.70 -27.03
N LEU A 89 9.09 7.65 -26.76
CA LEU A 89 9.76 6.83 -27.76
C LEU A 89 8.81 5.85 -28.46
N ASN A 90 7.83 5.33 -27.74
CA ASN A 90 6.79 4.44 -28.28
C ASN A 90 5.41 4.81 -27.72
N PRO A 91 4.66 5.71 -28.40
CA PRO A 91 3.36 6.20 -27.93
C PRO A 91 2.24 5.16 -27.90
N VAL A 92 2.43 3.98 -28.48
CA VAL A 92 1.44 2.90 -28.46
C VAL A 92 1.77 1.80 -27.43
N TYR A 93 2.77 2.02 -26.60
CA TYR A 93 3.22 1.05 -25.61
C TYR A 93 2.34 1.11 -24.34
N THR A 94 1.23 0.38 -24.37
CA THR A 94 0.16 0.36 -23.34
C THR A 94 0.69 0.12 -21.92
N GLN A 95 1.70 -0.75 -21.77
CA GLN A 95 2.25 -1.06 -20.46
C GLN A 95 2.91 0.16 -19.79
N ALA A 96 3.58 1.04 -20.59
CA ALA A 96 4.20 2.23 -20.03
C ALA A 96 3.17 3.21 -19.46
N TYR A 97 2.05 3.40 -20.15
CA TYR A 97 0.92 4.20 -19.60
C TYR A 97 0.38 3.57 -18.31
N THR A 98 0.15 2.27 -18.31
CA THR A 98 -0.39 1.56 -17.14
C THR A 98 0.53 1.71 -15.92
N TYR A 99 1.83 1.49 -16.08
CA TYR A 99 2.78 1.59 -14.97
C TYR A 99 3.04 3.03 -14.55
N ARG A 100 3.02 4.00 -15.47
CA ARG A 100 3.07 5.42 -15.11
C ARG A 100 1.84 5.83 -14.31
N ALA A 101 0.66 5.39 -14.71
CA ALA A 101 -0.57 5.61 -13.98
C ALA A 101 -0.53 5.03 -12.55
N ILE A 102 -0.07 3.78 -12.40
CA ILE A 102 0.11 3.14 -11.08
C ILE A 102 1.09 3.97 -10.23
N THR A 103 2.19 4.43 -10.82
CA THR A 103 3.19 5.26 -10.14
C THR A 103 2.61 6.59 -9.69
N ARG A 104 1.88 7.28 -10.57
CA ARG A 104 1.17 8.54 -10.27
C ARG A 104 0.11 8.36 -9.17
N SER A 105 -0.61 7.24 -9.20
CA SER A 105 -1.57 6.89 -8.15
C SER A 105 -0.89 6.75 -6.77
N ARG A 106 0.30 6.13 -6.71
CA ARG A 106 1.09 6.07 -5.46
C ARG A 106 1.61 7.42 -5.00
N LEU A 107 1.88 8.34 -5.94
CA LEU A 107 2.26 9.72 -5.63
C LEU A 107 1.07 10.60 -5.22
N GLY A 108 -0.17 10.08 -5.29
CA GLY A 108 -1.40 10.83 -5.01
C GLY A 108 -1.90 11.68 -6.19
N ASN A 109 -1.26 11.61 -7.34
CA ASN A 109 -1.61 12.34 -8.57
C ASN A 109 -2.71 11.58 -9.32
N TYR A 110 -3.91 11.48 -8.71
CA TYR A 110 -4.97 10.62 -9.21
C TYR A 110 -5.52 11.03 -10.57
N ASP A 111 -5.68 12.32 -10.84
CA ASP A 111 -6.24 12.81 -12.12
C ASP A 111 -5.33 12.44 -13.31
N ASP A 112 -4.03 12.67 -13.17
CA ASP A 112 -3.04 12.28 -14.17
C ASP A 112 -2.95 10.76 -14.35
N ALA A 113 -3.07 10.01 -13.25
CA ALA A 113 -3.13 8.55 -13.30
C ALA A 113 -4.36 8.06 -14.07
N LEU A 114 -5.53 8.65 -13.80
CA LEU A 114 -6.77 8.30 -14.50
C LEU A 114 -6.71 8.65 -16.00
N GLN A 115 -5.99 9.72 -16.38
CA GLN A 115 -5.73 10.04 -17.78
C GLN A 115 -4.90 8.96 -18.46
N ASP A 116 -3.78 8.56 -17.85
CA ASP A 116 -2.91 7.51 -18.39
C ASP A 116 -3.65 6.16 -18.53
N PHE A 117 -4.50 5.81 -17.56
CA PHE A 117 -5.33 4.61 -17.69
C PHE A 117 -6.34 4.70 -18.84
N ARG A 118 -6.87 5.90 -19.15
CA ARG A 118 -7.72 6.07 -20.35
C ARG A 118 -6.94 5.77 -21.61
N GLU A 119 -5.76 6.36 -21.76
CA GLU A 119 -4.88 6.10 -22.93
C GLU A 119 -4.54 4.61 -23.04
N ALA A 120 -4.18 3.94 -21.92
CA ALA A 120 -3.89 2.50 -21.93
C ALA A 120 -5.10 1.66 -22.39
N ILE A 121 -6.29 2.00 -21.94
CA ILE A 121 -7.53 1.29 -22.29
C ILE A 121 -7.95 1.59 -23.72
N ASP A 122 -7.80 2.80 -24.21
CA ASP A 122 -8.13 3.18 -25.59
C ASP A 122 -7.21 2.48 -26.59
N LEU A 123 -5.91 2.33 -26.24
CA LEU A 123 -4.96 1.56 -27.04
C LEU A 123 -5.27 0.05 -27.03
N ARG A 124 -5.64 -0.52 -25.90
CA ARG A 124 -5.90 -1.97 -25.74
C ARG A 124 -7.06 -2.21 -24.78
N PRO A 125 -8.31 -2.08 -25.26
CA PRO A 125 -9.50 -2.28 -24.45
C PRO A 125 -9.74 -3.75 -24.05
N ASP A 126 -9.03 -4.66 -24.66
CA ASP A 126 -9.06 -6.10 -24.39
C ASP A 126 -8.22 -6.50 -23.16
N LEU A 127 -7.33 -5.65 -22.68
CA LEU A 127 -6.48 -5.95 -21.53
C LEU A 127 -7.22 -5.71 -20.20
N PRO A 128 -7.34 -6.72 -19.31
CA PRO A 128 -8.03 -6.53 -18.02
C PRO A 128 -7.24 -5.68 -17.03
N GLY A 129 -5.90 -5.78 -17.01
CA GLY A 129 -5.04 -5.13 -16.03
C GLY A 129 -5.27 -3.62 -15.83
N PRO A 130 -5.35 -2.80 -16.90
CA PRO A 130 -5.64 -1.37 -16.77
C PRO A 130 -6.98 -1.06 -16.09
N TYR A 131 -8.04 -1.86 -16.32
CA TYR A 131 -9.31 -1.69 -15.62
C TYR A 131 -9.17 -1.96 -14.12
N TYR A 132 -8.50 -3.04 -13.72
CA TYR A 132 -8.26 -3.34 -12.31
C TYR A 132 -7.50 -2.20 -11.63
N SER A 133 -6.38 -1.77 -12.20
CA SER A 133 -5.54 -0.72 -11.62
C SER A 133 -6.25 0.63 -11.57
N ARG A 134 -7.05 0.99 -12.61
CA ARG A 134 -7.89 2.18 -12.60
C ARG A 134 -8.97 2.10 -11.54
N GLY A 135 -9.61 0.95 -11.37
CA GLY A 135 -10.59 0.69 -10.31
C GLY A 135 -9.99 0.91 -8.92
N VAL A 136 -8.78 0.41 -8.67
CA VAL A 136 -8.05 0.65 -7.41
C VAL A 136 -7.75 2.14 -7.22
N THR A 137 -7.27 2.83 -8.26
CA THR A 137 -7.01 4.28 -8.21
C THR A 137 -8.29 5.07 -7.93
N ARG A 138 -9.42 4.71 -8.55
CA ARG A 138 -10.73 5.31 -8.30
C ARG A 138 -11.23 5.06 -6.88
N LEU A 139 -11.01 3.86 -6.34
CA LEU A 139 -11.32 3.55 -4.94
C LEU A 139 -10.54 4.46 -3.98
N LEU A 140 -9.23 4.65 -4.22
CA LEU A 140 -8.40 5.57 -3.44
C LEU A 140 -8.84 7.03 -3.58
N ASN A 141 -9.25 7.43 -4.78
CA ASN A 141 -9.78 8.76 -5.09
C ASN A 141 -11.29 8.92 -4.76
N GLN A 142 -11.87 8.00 -3.98
CA GLN A 142 -13.27 8.02 -3.51
C GLN A 142 -14.33 8.03 -4.63
N GLN A 143 -13.98 7.64 -5.85
CA GLN A 143 -14.88 7.47 -6.99
C GLN A 143 -15.46 6.05 -6.99
N PHE A 144 -16.27 5.73 -5.98
CA PHE A 144 -16.67 4.35 -5.67
C PHE A 144 -17.54 3.71 -6.74
N LYS A 145 -18.44 4.46 -7.37
CA LYS A 145 -19.33 3.93 -8.43
C LYS A 145 -18.53 3.56 -9.67
N GLU A 146 -17.67 4.45 -10.10
CA GLU A 146 -16.80 4.25 -11.25
C GLU A 146 -15.77 3.14 -11.00
N ALA A 147 -15.31 2.99 -9.75
CA ALA A 147 -14.45 1.87 -9.35
C ALA A 147 -15.16 0.52 -9.52
N ILE A 148 -16.45 0.42 -9.13
CA ILE A 148 -17.26 -0.79 -9.31
C ILE A 148 -17.37 -1.14 -10.80
N ASP A 149 -17.63 -0.15 -11.67
CA ASP A 149 -17.74 -0.38 -13.12
C ASP A 149 -16.43 -0.95 -13.70
N ASP A 150 -15.27 -0.47 -13.21
CA ASP A 150 -13.97 -0.98 -13.64
C ASP A 150 -13.72 -2.39 -13.12
N PHE A 151 -14.01 -2.67 -11.85
CA PHE A 151 -13.90 -4.03 -11.31
C PHE A 151 -14.86 -5.00 -12.00
N ASP A 152 -16.05 -4.56 -12.39
CA ASP A 152 -16.99 -5.38 -13.18
C ASP A 152 -16.43 -5.76 -14.55
N LYS A 153 -15.75 -4.82 -15.23
CA LYS A 153 -15.07 -5.09 -16.51
C LYS A 153 -13.93 -6.07 -16.35
N PHE A 154 -13.11 -5.88 -15.28
CA PHE A 154 -12.02 -6.79 -14.96
C PHE A 154 -12.54 -8.21 -14.65
N ILE A 155 -13.50 -8.34 -13.74
CA ILE A 155 -14.02 -9.64 -13.26
C ILE A 155 -14.70 -10.45 -14.38
N ARG A 156 -15.30 -9.79 -15.37
CA ARG A 156 -15.86 -10.51 -16.54
C ARG A 156 -14.80 -11.26 -17.34
N GLN A 157 -13.56 -10.79 -17.35
CA GLN A 157 -12.45 -11.41 -18.06
C GLN A 157 -11.61 -12.29 -17.13
N GLU A 158 -11.41 -11.86 -15.88
CA GLU A 158 -10.53 -12.48 -14.88
C GLU A 158 -11.26 -12.69 -13.56
N ASN A 159 -12.05 -13.77 -13.50
CA ASN A 159 -12.93 -14.06 -12.35
C ASN A 159 -12.27 -14.88 -11.23
N LYS A 160 -10.97 -15.15 -11.33
CA LYS A 160 -10.22 -15.95 -10.34
C LYS A 160 -9.31 -15.10 -9.44
N VAL A 161 -9.43 -13.79 -9.48
CA VAL A 161 -8.63 -12.85 -8.69
C VAL A 161 -9.45 -12.40 -7.48
N ALA A 162 -9.17 -12.96 -6.31
CA ALA A 162 -9.89 -12.67 -5.07
C ALA A 162 -9.87 -11.17 -4.72
N ASP A 163 -8.73 -10.50 -4.94
CA ASP A 163 -8.55 -9.10 -4.60
C ASP A 163 -9.48 -8.16 -5.38
N ALA A 164 -9.87 -8.54 -6.61
CA ALA A 164 -10.84 -7.75 -7.37
C ALA A 164 -12.22 -7.73 -6.71
N PHE A 165 -12.65 -8.86 -6.15
CA PHE A 165 -13.88 -8.94 -5.37
C PHE A 165 -13.75 -8.18 -4.05
N ILE A 166 -12.58 -8.25 -3.38
CA ILE A 166 -12.34 -7.47 -2.16
C ILE A 166 -12.46 -5.98 -2.44
N CYS A 167 -11.78 -5.47 -3.47
CA CYS A 167 -11.80 -4.06 -3.83
C CYS A 167 -13.21 -3.59 -4.25
N ARG A 168 -13.94 -4.40 -5.02
CA ARG A 168 -15.34 -4.10 -5.37
C ARG A 168 -16.23 -4.12 -4.15
N GLY A 169 -16.04 -5.06 -3.23
CA GLY A 169 -16.74 -5.12 -1.95
C GLY A 169 -16.49 -3.89 -1.07
N LEU A 170 -15.24 -3.41 -1.02
CA LEU A 170 -14.89 -2.16 -0.34
C LEU A 170 -15.60 -0.95 -0.96
N SER A 171 -15.66 -0.89 -2.30
CA SER A 171 -16.39 0.18 -2.99
C SER A 171 -17.88 0.18 -2.63
N TYR A 172 -18.53 -0.99 -2.56
CA TYR A 172 -19.91 -1.10 -2.08
C TYR A 172 -20.05 -0.70 -0.60
N LEU A 173 -19.08 -1.07 0.25
CA LEU A 173 -19.12 -0.69 1.67
C LEU A 173 -19.06 0.82 1.86
N HIS A 174 -18.22 1.52 1.11
CA HIS A 174 -18.17 3.00 1.12
C HIS A 174 -19.49 3.63 0.64
N LEU A 175 -20.19 2.99 -0.28
CA LEU A 175 -21.54 3.38 -0.70
C LEU A 175 -22.65 2.96 0.29
N LYS A 176 -22.28 2.40 1.45
CA LYS A 176 -23.21 1.87 2.47
C LYS A 176 -24.05 0.67 2.01
N ASP A 177 -23.66 0.02 0.93
CA ASP A 177 -24.30 -1.22 0.45
C ASP A 177 -23.59 -2.42 1.08
N THR A 178 -23.93 -2.68 2.35
CA THR A 178 -23.33 -3.76 3.14
C THR A 178 -23.68 -5.14 2.62
N VAL A 179 -24.83 -5.30 1.95
CA VAL A 179 -25.27 -6.58 1.39
C VAL A 179 -24.35 -6.99 0.24
N ARG A 180 -24.16 -6.09 -0.75
CA ARG A 180 -23.26 -6.38 -1.87
C ARG A 180 -21.80 -6.46 -1.43
N ALA A 181 -21.39 -5.67 -0.42
CA ALA A 181 -20.07 -5.80 0.17
C ALA A 181 -19.84 -7.21 0.73
N TYR A 182 -20.77 -7.72 1.54
CA TYR A 182 -20.71 -9.06 2.12
C TYR A 182 -20.64 -10.15 1.04
N ASP A 183 -21.48 -10.07 -0.01
CA ASP A 183 -21.48 -11.04 -1.11
C ASP A 183 -20.14 -11.06 -1.85
N ASN A 184 -19.53 -9.90 -2.04
CA ASN A 184 -18.21 -9.78 -2.64
C ASN A 184 -17.12 -10.42 -1.78
N PHE A 185 -17.09 -10.16 -0.47
CA PHE A 185 -16.11 -10.78 0.43
C PHE A 185 -16.30 -12.30 0.50
N ASN A 186 -17.53 -12.80 0.51
CA ASN A 186 -17.80 -14.23 0.39
C ASN A 186 -17.30 -14.82 -0.93
N THR A 187 -17.46 -14.09 -2.02
CA THR A 187 -16.97 -14.54 -3.33
C THR A 187 -15.44 -14.55 -3.34
N ALA A 188 -14.78 -13.54 -2.77
CA ALA A 188 -13.33 -13.51 -2.63
C ALA A 188 -12.81 -14.75 -1.86
N ILE A 189 -13.44 -15.10 -0.73
CA ILE A 189 -13.11 -16.29 0.06
C ILE A 189 -13.30 -17.58 -0.75
N ARG A 190 -14.39 -17.68 -1.51
CA ARG A 190 -14.63 -18.86 -2.39
C ARG A 190 -13.60 -18.95 -3.52
N THR A 191 -13.16 -17.81 -4.05
CA THR A 191 -12.18 -17.72 -5.14
C THR A 191 -10.79 -18.12 -4.67
N ASN A 192 -10.38 -17.66 -3.49
CA ASN A 192 -9.12 -18.05 -2.88
C ASN A 192 -9.28 -18.15 -1.35
N ARG A 193 -9.31 -19.40 -0.86
CA ARG A 193 -9.48 -19.69 0.58
C ARG A 193 -8.24 -19.40 1.41
N GLU A 194 -7.10 -19.19 0.78
CA GLU A 194 -5.84 -18.87 1.45
C GLU A 194 -5.57 -17.35 1.48
N ASN A 195 -6.43 -16.54 0.86
CA ASN A 195 -6.31 -15.08 0.91
C ASN A 195 -6.91 -14.55 2.22
N PRO A 196 -6.09 -13.98 3.13
CA PRO A 196 -6.56 -13.46 4.42
C PRO A 196 -7.50 -12.26 4.29
N GLY A 197 -7.38 -11.50 3.19
CA GLY A 197 -8.12 -10.25 2.99
C GLY A 197 -9.63 -10.44 2.98
N GLY A 198 -10.14 -11.50 2.32
CA GLY A 198 -11.57 -11.79 2.26
C GLY A 198 -12.18 -12.04 3.64
N TYR A 199 -11.53 -12.88 4.45
CA TYR A 199 -11.94 -13.14 5.83
C TYR A 199 -11.85 -11.88 6.69
N ASN A 200 -10.73 -11.16 6.63
CA ASN A 200 -10.56 -9.94 7.42
C ASN A 200 -11.63 -8.88 7.11
N ARG A 201 -12.00 -8.69 5.85
CA ARG A 201 -13.04 -7.73 5.46
C ARG A 201 -14.43 -8.18 5.89
N ARG A 202 -14.76 -9.47 5.76
CA ARG A 202 -16.04 -10.00 6.24
C ARG A 202 -16.13 -9.97 7.74
N GLY A 203 -15.05 -10.31 8.44
CA GLY A 203 -14.94 -10.18 9.91
C GLY A 203 -15.19 -8.74 10.37
N GLY A 204 -14.65 -7.74 9.66
CA GLY A 204 -14.94 -6.33 9.93
C GLY A 204 -16.44 -5.99 9.82
N LEU A 205 -17.15 -6.50 8.80
CA LEU A 205 -18.60 -6.34 8.71
C LEU A 205 -19.35 -6.99 9.87
N TYR A 206 -18.95 -8.19 10.30
CA TYR A 206 -19.55 -8.84 11.45
C TYR A 206 -19.31 -8.04 12.73
N MET A 207 -18.11 -7.46 12.90
CA MET A 207 -17.79 -6.60 14.04
C MET A 207 -18.70 -5.35 14.09
N GLU A 208 -18.91 -4.65 12.97
CA GLU A 208 -19.83 -3.52 12.85
C GLU A 208 -21.28 -3.91 13.22
N GLN A 209 -21.69 -5.14 12.91
CA GLN A 209 -22.99 -5.71 13.26
C GLN A 209 -23.04 -6.25 14.70
N LYS A 210 -21.95 -6.12 15.48
CA LYS A 210 -21.80 -6.70 16.83
C LYS A 210 -21.92 -8.24 16.89
N ARG A 211 -21.68 -8.89 15.76
CA ARG A 211 -21.62 -10.34 15.62
C ARG A 211 -20.21 -10.82 15.93
N PHE A 212 -19.80 -10.65 17.18
CA PHE A 212 -18.41 -10.80 17.60
C PHE A 212 -17.87 -12.22 17.48
N ALA A 213 -18.70 -13.24 17.64
CA ALA A 213 -18.27 -14.63 17.47
C ALA A 213 -17.90 -14.96 16.03
N GLU A 214 -18.69 -14.49 15.06
CA GLU A 214 -18.42 -14.67 13.64
C GLU A 214 -17.21 -13.80 13.20
N ALA A 215 -17.09 -12.58 13.75
CA ALA A 215 -15.94 -11.73 13.48
C ALA A 215 -14.64 -12.40 13.96
N GLU A 216 -14.61 -12.92 15.18
CA GLU A 216 -13.47 -13.64 15.74
C GLU A 216 -13.11 -14.86 14.90
N ALA A 217 -14.10 -15.67 14.48
CA ALA A 217 -13.87 -16.83 13.63
C ALA A 217 -13.20 -16.45 12.28
N ASP A 218 -13.65 -15.36 11.67
CA ASP A 218 -13.07 -14.88 10.42
C ASP A 218 -11.65 -14.31 10.61
N PHE A 219 -11.39 -13.56 11.67
CA PHE A 219 -10.04 -13.07 11.96
C PHE A 219 -9.08 -14.22 12.30
N ASN A 220 -9.54 -15.24 13.01
CA ASN A 220 -8.77 -16.47 13.24
C ASN A 220 -8.40 -17.12 11.90
N LYS A 221 -9.35 -17.21 10.98
CA LYS A 221 -9.13 -17.81 9.67
C LYS A 221 -8.15 -17.01 8.83
N ALA A 222 -8.23 -15.68 8.87
CA ALA A 222 -7.27 -14.81 8.20
C ALA A 222 -5.84 -14.99 8.77
N ILE A 223 -5.69 -15.14 10.09
CA ILE A 223 -4.40 -15.40 10.75
C ILE A 223 -3.85 -16.79 10.41
N GLU A 224 -4.72 -17.79 10.27
CA GLU A 224 -4.32 -19.13 9.79
C GLU A 224 -3.79 -19.09 8.35
N CYS A 225 -4.40 -18.26 7.48
CA CYS A 225 -3.94 -18.08 6.09
C CYS A 225 -2.60 -17.33 6.02
N ASP A 226 -2.43 -16.31 6.85
CA ASP A 226 -1.20 -15.52 6.93
C ASP A 226 -0.94 -15.08 8.37
N SER A 227 0.01 -15.73 9.01
CA SER A 227 0.40 -15.42 10.41
C SER A 227 1.09 -14.07 10.59
N ALA A 228 1.42 -13.35 9.51
CA ALA A 228 1.95 -12.00 9.51
C ALA A 228 0.88 -10.94 9.12
N TYR A 229 -0.37 -11.35 8.89
CA TYR A 229 -1.43 -10.42 8.48
C TYR A 229 -1.89 -9.54 9.64
N LEU A 230 -1.19 -8.46 9.85
CA LEU A 230 -1.29 -7.52 10.96
C LEU A 230 -2.74 -7.06 11.25
N LEU A 231 -3.51 -6.74 10.19
CA LEU A 231 -4.87 -6.22 10.34
C LEU A 231 -5.81 -7.18 11.07
N SER A 232 -5.62 -8.50 10.93
CA SER A 232 -6.49 -9.47 11.60
C SER A 232 -6.22 -9.57 13.09
N TYR A 233 -4.96 -9.47 13.52
CA TYR A 233 -4.65 -9.37 14.95
C TYR A 233 -5.22 -8.08 15.54
N PHE A 234 -5.03 -6.94 14.86
CA PHE A 234 -5.56 -5.66 15.32
C PHE A 234 -7.08 -5.69 15.48
N ASN A 235 -7.80 -6.16 14.46
CA ASN A 235 -9.26 -6.22 14.50
C ASN A 235 -9.77 -7.25 15.54
N ARG A 236 -9.09 -8.39 15.70
CA ARG A 236 -9.44 -9.38 16.72
C ARG A 236 -9.20 -8.84 18.12
N ALA A 237 -8.13 -8.06 18.34
CA ALA A 237 -7.89 -7.36 19.60
C ALA A 237 -9.02 -6.39 19.94
N LEU A 238 -9.57 -5.67 18.96
CA LEU A 238 -10.73 -4.81 19.18
C LEU A 238 -11.96 -5.64 19.58
N VAL A 239 -12.22 -6.78 18.91
CA VAL A 239 -13.30 -7.71 19.32
C VAL A 239 -13.10 -8.22 20.75
N TYR A 240 -11.88 -8.58 21.13
CA TYR A 240 -11.58 -9.01 22.50
C TYR A 240 -11.78 -7.89 23.52
N SER A 241 -11.42 -6.65 23.17
CA SER A 241 -11.68 -5.48 24.03
C SER A 241 -13.17 -5.25 24.22
N ASP A 242 -13.95 -5.27 23.14
CA ASP A 242 -15.41 -5.06 23.18
C ASP A 242 -16.16 -6.18 23.89
N THR A 243 -15.59 -7.39 23.93
CA THR A 243 -16.16 -8.56 24.62
C THR A 243 -15.59 -8.79 26.01
N ASN A 244 -14.91 -7.78 26.59
CA ASN A 244 -14.33 -7.82 27.94
C ASN A 244 -13.32 -8.98 28.14
N ARG A 245 -12.46 -9.22 27.14
CA ARG A 245 -11.37 -10.20 27.19
C ARG A 245 -10.00 -9.50 27.06
N PRO A 246 -9.64 -8.63 28.03
CA PRO A 246 -8.52 -7.71 27.89
C PRO A 246 -7.17 -8.41 27.71
N MET A 247 -6.95 -9.56 28.36
CA MET A 247 -5.66 -10.27 28.23
C MET A 247 -5.43 -10.81 26.82
N LEU A 248 -6.49 -11.28 26.14
CA LEU A 248 -6.41 -11.72 24.75
C LEU A 248 -6.18 -10.52 23.80
N ALA A 249 -6.85 -9.40 24.07
CA ALA A 249 -6.65 -8.17 23.31
C ALA A 249 -5.20 -7.66 23.42
N LEU A 250 -4.64 -7.64 24.65
CA LEU A 250 -3.25 -7.25 24.86
C LEU A 250 -2.28 -8.15 24.09
N ALA A 251 -2.48 -9.46 24.12
CA ALA A 251 -1.63 -10.41 23.37
C ALA A 251 -1.66 -10.15 21.86
N ASP A 252 -2.84 -9.86 21.30
CA ASP A 252 -2.97 -9.53 19.87
C ASP A 252 -2.35 -8.18 19.53
N PHE A 253 -2.54 -7.14 20.37
CA PHE A 253 -1.84 -5.86 20.18
C PHE A 253 -0.32 -6.01 20.28
N ASP A 254 0.18 -6.84 21.20
CA ASP A 254 1.60 -7.16 21.31
C ASP A 254 2.13 -7.81 20.02
N LYS A 255 1.32 -8.70 19.42
CA LYS A 255 1.66 -9.32 18.13
C LYS A 255 1.72 -8.29 16.99
N VAL A 256 0.77 -7.35 16.94
CA VAL A 256 0.81 -6.24 15.96
C VAL A 256 2.09 -5.43 16.10
N ILE A 257 2.47 -5.05 17.34
CA ILE A 257 3.68 -4.26 17.61
C ILE A 257 4.96 -5.05 17.28
N GLN A 258 4.95 -6.38 17.46
CA GLN A 258 6.06 -7.23 17.03
C GLN A 258 6.22 -7.23 15.51
N LEU A 259 5.13 -7.18 14.75
CA LEU A 259 5.13 -7.13 13.28
C LEU A 259 5.43 -5.72 12.74
N ASP A 260 4.92 -4.70 13.41
CA ASP A 260 5.15 -3.28 13.09
C ASP A 260 5.33 -2.47 14.38
N SER A 261 6.59 -2.25 14.75
CA SER A 261 6.95 -1.53 15.97
C SER A 261 6.69 -0.03 15.92
N THR A 262 6.24 0.51 14.79
CA THR A 262 5.93 1.95 14.61
C THR A 262 4.43 2.24 14.55
N ASN A 263 3.59 1.23 14.70
CA ASN A 263 2.13 1.33 14.59
C ASN A 263 1.53 2.12 15.75
N SER A 264 1.46 3.43 15.59
CA SER A 264 0.97 4.35 16.64
C SER A 264 -0.49 4.06 17.03
N LEU A 265 -1.33 3.61 16.08
CA LEU A 265 -2.74 3.27 16.36
C LEU A 265 -2.84 2.08 17.33
N THR A 266 -1.97 1.10 17.19
CA THR A 266 -1.95 -0.07 18.09
C THR A 266 -1.49 0.32 19.48
N TYR A 267 -0.43 1.12 19.61
CA TYR A 267 -0.03 1.65 20.91
C TYR A 267 -1.16 2.43 21.58
N PHE A 268 -1.87 3.28 20.82
CA PHE A 268 -2.99 4.05 21.35
C PHE A 268 -4.11 3.17 21.91
N ASN A 269 -4.56 2.15 21.14
CA ASN A 269 -5.61 1.25 21.58
C ASN A 269 -5.16 0.39 22.76
N ARG A 270 -3.90 -0.08 22.78
CA ARG A 270 -3.34 -0.84 23.89
C ARG A 270 -3.23 0.01 25.14
N ALA A 271 -2.82 1.29 25.03
CA ALA A 271 -2.79 2.23 26.14
C ALA A 271 -4.19 2.48 26.73
N MET A 272 -5.19 2.68 25.88
CA MET A 272 -6.58 2.83 26.33
C MET A 272 -7.05 1.59 27.11
N LEU A 273 -6.79 0.40 26.60
CA LEU A 273 -7.15 -0.85 27.26
C LEU A 273 -6.42 -1.01 28.61
N ARG A 274 -5.10 -0.71 28.65
CA ARG A 274 -4.30 -0.71 29.88
C ARG A 274 -4.82 0.29 30.90
N THR A 275 -5.23 1.48 30.47
CA THR A 275 -5.87 2.48 31.34
C THR A 275 -7.17 1.93 31.92
N GLN A 276 -7.99 1.27 31.10
CA GLN A 276 -9.28 0.70 31.53
C GLN A 276 -9.11 -0.40 32.59
N ILE A 277 -8.06 -1.22 32.50
CA ILE A 277 -7.78 -2.28 33.48
C ILE A 277 -6.90 -1.82 34.66
N GLY A 278 -6.53 -0.53 34.72
CA GLY A 278 -5.75 0.06 35.82
C GLY A 278 -4.23 -0.15 35.69
N ASP A 279 -3.71 -0.62 34.56
CA ASP A 279 -2.26 -0.76 34.31
C ASP A 279 -1.68 0.58 33.81
N TYR A 280 -1.74 1.59 34.68
CA TYR A 280 -1.44 2.99 34.34
C TYR A 280 0.00 3.20 33.89
N ASN A 281 0.98 2.57 34.54
CA ASN A 281 2.39 2.76 34.19
C ASN A 281 2.67 2.28 32.75
N ARG A 282 2.22 1.08 32.38
CA ARG A 282 2.41 0.59 31.01
C ARG A 282 1.51 1.33 30.00
N ALA A 283 0.39 1.90 30.43
CA ALA A 283 -0.40 2.77 29.57
C ALA A 283 0.37 4.05 29.20
N LEU A 284 1.09 4.67 30.17
CA LEU A 284 1.93 5.84 29.91
C LEU A 284 3.05 5.52 28.93
N ASP A 285 3.74 4.36 29.08
CA ASP A 285 4.78 3.93 28.14
C ASP A 285 4.24 3.86 26.70
N ASP A 286 3.02 3.33 26.52
CA ASP A 286 2.37 3.24 25.23
C ASP A 286 1.96 4.62 24.69
N TYR A 287 1.39 5.49 25.52
CA TYR A 287 1.06 6.86 25.11
C TYR A 287 2.33 7.65 24.71
N ASP A 288 3.46 7.42 25.38
CA ASP A 288 4.74 8.03 24.99
C ASP A 288 5.17 7.59 23.60
N LYS A 289 4.96 6.30 23.24
CA LYS A 289 5.19 5.82 21.86
C LYS A 289 4.25 6.48 20.86
N VAL A 290 2.98 6.68 21.21
CA VAL A 290 2.04 7.40 20.33
C VAL A 290 2.50 8.85 20.14
N ALA A 291 2.89 9.55 21.20
CA ALA A 291 3.38 10.93 21.11
C ALA A 291 4.66 11.04 20.25
N LEU A 292 5.52 10.02 20.28
CA LEU A 292 6.73 9.95 19.46
C LEU A 292 6.41 9.75 17.98
N TYR A 293 5.53 8.78 17.63
CA TYR A 293 5.24 8.41 16.25
C TYR A 293 4.15 9.29 15.61
N SER A 294 3.30 9.91 16.42
CA SER A 294 2.17 10.75 15.98
C SER A 294 2.03 11.98 16.88
N PRO A 295 2.99 12.92 16.86
CA PRO A 295 3.05 14.04 17.79
C PRO A 295 1.87 15.03 17.67
N ASN A 296 1.14 15.00 16.57
CA ASN A 296 -0.03 15.86 16.34
C ASN A 296 -1.36 15.18 16.75
N ASN A 297 -1.31 13.99 17.34
CA ASN A 297 -2.51 13.31 17.83
C ASN A 297 -2.99 13.94 19.16
N VAL A 298 -4.00 14.79 19.08
CA VAL A 298 -4.58 15.50 20.23
C VAL A 298 -5.03 14.54 21.33
N LEU A 299 -5.63 13.38 20.96
CA LEU A 299 -6.20 12.43 21.88
C LEU A 299 -5.14 11.73 22.75
N VAL A 300 -3.90 11.63 22.28
CA VAL A 300 -2.84 11.02 23.12
C VAL A 300 -2.54 11.87 24.34
N TYR A 301 -2.40 13.19 24.18
CA TYR A 301 -2.14 14.11 25.28
C TYR A 301 -3.33 14.17 26.23
N TYR A 302 -4.54 14.22 25.68
CA TYR A 302 -5.76 14.22 26.50
C TYR A 302 -5.90 12.95 27.35
N ASN A 303 -5.72 11.76 26.77
CA ASN A 303 -5.86 10.50 27.50
C ASN A 303 -4.70 10.26 28.48
N ARG A 304 -3.44 10.61 28.08
CA ARG A 304 -2.28 10.52 28.95
C ARG A 304 -2.41 11.46 30.16
N ALA A 305 -2.93 12.67 29.96
CA ALA A 305 -3.26 13.59 31.05
C ALA A 305 -4.24 12.97 32.05
N GLY A 306 -5.27 12.25 31.53
CA GLY A 306 -6.20 11.52 32.39
C GLY A 306 -5.51 10.45 33.26
N VAL A 307 -4.54 9.73 32.70
CA VAL A 307 -3.75 8.74 33.43
C VAL A 307 -2.86 9.41 34.48
N TYR A 308 -2.15 10.50 34.16
CA TYR A 308 -1.37 11.27 35.13
C TYR A 308 -2.23 11.79 36.29
N ALA A 309 -3.44 12.27 35.99
CA ALA A 309 -4.40 12.72 37.02
C ALA A 309 -4.82 11.58 37.97
N GLN A 310 -5.03 10.37 37.42
CA GLN A 310 -5.34 9.18 38.24
C GLN A 310 -4.18 8.75 39.17
N LEU A 311 -2.94 9.01 38.72
CA LEU A 311 -1.72 8.74 39.49
C LEU A 311 -1.37 9.87 40.47
N GLY A 312 -2.13 10.98 40.49
CA GLY A 312 -1.84 12.17 41.31
C GLY A 312 -0.70 13.04 40.77
N GLU A 313 -0.24 12.82 39.54
CA GLU A 313 0.81 13.60 38.89
C GLU A 313 0.20 14.85 38.20
N ILE A 314 -0.29 15.77 39.02
CA ILE A 314 -1.13 16.90 38.60
C ILE A 314 -0.42 17.82 37.60
N GLU A 315 0.85 18.14 37.84
CA GLU A 315 1.64 19.03 36.95
C GLU A 315 1.71 18.46 35.54
N ARG A 316 2.06 17.17 35.42
CA ARG A 316 2.13 16.48 34.11
C ARG A 316 0.78 16.41 33.43
N ALA A 317 -0.28 16.16 34.19
CA ALA A 317 -1.65 16.16 33.65
C ALA A 317 -2.03 17.54 33.07
N VAL A 318 -1.70 18.63 33.78
CA VAL A 318 -1.95 20.01 33.31
C VAL A 318 -1.12 20.35 32.07
N GLU A 319 0.13 19.89 31.99
CA GLU A 319 0.98 20.08 30.81
C GLU A 319 0.40 19.37 29.59
N ASP A 320 -0.04 18.12 29.72
CA ASP A 320 -0.61 17.35 28.64
C ASP A 320 -1.97 17.90 28.20
N TYR A 321 -2.87 18.27 29.12
CA TYR A 321 -4.11 18.98 28.71
C TYR A 321 -3.80 20.29 28.00
N THR A 322 -2.75 21.01 28.40
CA THR A 322 -2.35 22.23 27.72
C THR A 322 -1.81 21.93 26.32
N SER A 323 -1.09 20.82 26.12
CA SER A 323 -0.62 20.35 24.82
C SER A 323 -1.81 19.97 23.90
N ALA A 324 -2.80 19.28 24.44
CA ALA A 324 -4.01 18.95 23.70
C ALA A 324 -4.77 20.21 23.25
N ILE A 325 -4.89 21.23 24.13
CA ILE A 325 -5.52 22.53 23.82
C ILE A 325 -4.72 23.30 22.74
N LYS A 326 -3.39 23.28 22.79
CA LYS A 326 -2.55 23.92 21.76
C LYS A 326 -2.77 23.31 20.39
N LEU A 327 -2.91 21.96 20.31
CA LEU A 327 -3.15 21.26 19.06
C LEU A 327 -4.59 21.42 18.56
N TYR A 328 -5.56 21.49 19.47
CA TYR A 328 -6.96 21.71 19.14
C TYR A 328 -7.61 22.70 20.12
N PRO A 329 -7.64 24.00 19.79
CA PRO A 329 -8.11 25.05 20.67
C PRO A 329 -9.58 24.95 21.10
N ASP A 330 -10.42 24.27 20.33
CA ASP A 330 -11.84 24.10 20.64
C ASP A 330 -12.14 22.83 21.46
N PHE A 331 -11.11 22.17 22.03
CA PHE A 331 -11.29 20.94 22.80
C PHE A 331 -11.82 21.21 24.22
N ALA A 332 -13.12 21.47 24.33
CA ALA A 332 -13.79 21.86 25.57
C ALA A 332 -13.46 20.96 26.77
N ASN A 333 -13.45 19.63 26.58
CA ASN A 333 -13.15 18.68 27.65
C ASN A 333 -11.75 18.89 28.26
N ALA A 334 -10.75 19.21 27.44
CA ALA A 334 -9.39 19.45 27.93
C ALA A 334 -9.32 20.70 28.83
N TYR A 335 -10.07 21.77 28.52
CA TYR A 335 -10.19 22.94 29.41
C TYR A 335 -10.85 22.60 30.73
N ILE A 336 -11.96 21.86 30.69
CA ILE A 336 -12.72 21.46 31.91
C ILE A 336 -11.82 20.66 32.84
N TYR A 337 -11.17 19.60 32.35
CA TYR A 337 -10.34 18.75 33.19
C TYR A 337 -9.08 19.48 33.68
N ARG A 338 -8.43 20.28 32.83
CA ARG A 338 -7.31 21.12 33.29
C ARG A 338 -7.73 22.13 34.36
N GLY A 339 -8.92 22.73 34.23
CA GLY A 339 -9.46 23.65 35.23
C GLY A 339 -9.63 22.98 36.57
N ARG A 340 -10.28 21.81 36.62
CA ARG A 340 -10.49 21.03 37.82
C ARG A 340 -9.22 20.59 38.55
N LEU A 341 -8.12 20.43 37.84
CA LEU A 341 -6.84 20.05 38.45
C LEU A 341 -6.07 21.25 39.03
N ARG A 342 -6.50 22.48 38.76
CA ARG A 342 -5.89 23.71 39.25
C ARG A 342 -6.61 24.29 40.49
N GLU A 343 -7.81 23.78 40.77
CA GLU A 343 -8.60 24.07 41.99
C GLU A 343 -8.11 23.25 43.19
#